data_950e7e97058a781459e12786819a7730
#
_entry.id   950e7e97058a781459e12786819a7730
#
_cell.length_a   1.000
_cell.length_b   1.000
_cell.length_c   1.000
_cell.angle_alpha   90.00
_cell.angle_beta   90.00
_cell.angle_gamma   90.00
#
_symmetry.space_group_name_H-M   'P 1'
#
loop_
_entity.id
_entity.type
_entity.pdbx_description
1 polymer ?
#
loop_
_entity_poly.entity_id
_entity_poly.type
_entity_poly.pdbx_seq_one_letter_code
_entity_poly.pdbx_strand_id
1 'polypeptide(L)'
;KGAGALIGRSIWGQAKKEFSKVLDKKINDEMVKEFVDYYGKNINNESTLITGVKDFLIWCKEKNISMAVCTNKQEYLSNVLLKKIGIYDFFEYVAGSDTFDYCKPDPRHLTNVIEILDGDLKKTIMIGDSETDANAAKAAEIPVILLENGYTEKNTTEIYHNHLIKDFIGIEKIISKYL
;
A
#
# COMPACT_ATOMS: atom_id res chain seq x y z
N LYS A 1 -10.56 -15.08 1.77
CA LYS A 1 -9.12 -15.14 2.13
C LYS A 1 -8.35 -14.69 0.91
N GLY A 2 -7.96 -13.44 0.89
CA GLY A 2 -7.14 -12.64 -0.01
C GLY A 2 -6.37 -13.22 -1.18
N ALA A 3 -6.95 -14.05 -2.03
CA ALA A 3 -6.30 -14.52 -3.25
C ALA A 3 -5.94 -13.37 -4.21
N GLY A 4 -6.68 -12.26 -4.17
CA GLY A 4 -6.46 -11.12 -5.07
C GLY A 4 -5.13 -10.39 -4.91
N ALA A 5 -4.58 -10.28 -3.69
CA ALA A 5 -3.30 -9.61 -3.48
C ALA A 5 -2.10 -10.51 -3.79
N LEU A 6 -2.19 -11.81 -3.54
CA LEU A 6 -1.19 -12.82 -3.99
C LEU A 6 -1.15 -12.92 -5.52
N ILE A 7 -2.29 -12.86 -6.18
CA ILE A 7 -2.39 -12.87 -7.64
C ILE A 7 -1.75 -11.62 -8.23
N GLY A 8 -1.99 -10.43 -7.69
CA GLY A 8 -1.41 -9.18 -8.19
C GLY A 8 0.12 -9.13 -8.10
N ARG A 9 0.74 -9.74 -7.08
CA ARG A 9 2.18 -9.69 -6.86
C ARG A 9 2.95 -10.86 -7.50
N SER A 10 2.43 -12.09 -7.42
CA SER A 10 3.10 -13.30 -7.89
C SER A 10 2.80 -13.62 -9.36
N ILE A 11 1.54 -13.54 -9.77
CA ILE A 11 1.14 -13.85 -11.14
C ILE A 11 1.57 -12.75 -12.11
N TRP A 12 1.52 -11.47 -11.71
CA TRP A 12 1.93 -10.38 -12.59
C TRP A 12 3.42 -10.41 -12.92
N GLY A 13 4.28 -10.62 -11.91
CA GLY A 13 5.73 -10.73 -12.15
C GLY A 13 6.14 -12.01 -12.87
N GLN A 14 5.55 -13.15 -12.51
CA GLN A 14 5.85 -14.45 -13.11
C GLN A 14 5.09 -14.67 -14.41
N ALA A 15 3.80 -14.32 -14.48
CA ALA A 15 3.03 -14.43 -15.71
C ALA A 15 3.61 -13.56 -16.81
N LYS A 16 3.97 -12.30 -16.53
CA LYS A 16 4.65 -11.45 -17.52
C LYS A 16 5.98 -12.05 -18.00
N LYS A 17 6.71 -12.74 -17.11
CA LYS A 17 8.00 -13.36 -17.44
C LYS A 17 7.84 -14.68 -18.18
N GLU A 18 6.80 -15.45 -17.95
CA GLU A 18 6.54 -16.74 -18.62
C GLU A 18 5.66 -16.59 -19.86
N PHE A 19 4.64 -15.76 -19.84
CA PHE A 19 3.81 -15.46 -21.01
C PHE A 19 4.56 -14.67 -22.07
N SER A 20 5.50 -13.79 -21.70
CA SER A 20 6.36 -13.11 -22.70
C SER A 20 7.29 -14.05 -23.47
N LYS A 21 7.47 -15.28 -22.99
CA LYS A 21 8.25 -16.31 -23.72
C LYS A 21 7.43 -17.09 -24.74
N VAL A 22 6.10 -17.06 -24.66
CA VAL A 22 5.19 -17.98 -25.37
C VAL A 22 4.21 -17.26 -26.28
N LEU A 23 3.93 -15.97 -26.06
CA LEU A 23 2.90 -15.23 -26.79
C LEU A 23 3.45 -13.96 -27.45
N ASP A 24 2.88 -13.61 -28.62
CA ASP A 24 3.08 -12.34 -29.30
C ASP A 24 2.81 -11.18 -28.31
N LYS A 25 3.68 -10.15 -28.33
CA LYS A 25 3.60 -8.98 -27.46
C LYS A 25 2.20 -8.33 -27.46
N LYS A 26 1.54 -8.31 -28.61
CA LYS A 26 0.20 -7.73 -28.77
C LYS A 26 -0.87 -8.51 -28.02
N ILE A 27 -0.83 -9.85 -28.08
CA ILE A 27 -1.77 -10.73 -27.35
C ILE A 27 -1.56 -10.57 -25.84
N ASN A 28 -0.30 -10.42 -25.43
CA ASN A 28 0.07 -10.23 -24.04
C ASN A 28 -0.48 -8.90 -23.47
N ASP A 29 -0.40 -7.82 -24.22
CA ASP A 29 -0.89 -6.51 -23.82
C ASP A 29 -2.44 -6.46 -23.74
N GLU A 30 -3.14 -7.15 -24.65
CA GLU A 30 -4.60 -7.29 -24.61
C GLU A 30 -5.07 -8.11 -23.39
N MET A 31 -4.45 -9.24 -23.14
CA MET A 31 -4.77 -10.07 -21.95
C MET A 31 -4.50 -9.35 -20.64
N VAL A 32 -3.41 -8.58 -20.60
CA VAL A 32 -3.06 -7.71 -19.48
C VAL A 32 -4.16 -6.67 -19.23
N LYS A 33 -4.61 -6.01 -20.29
CA LYS A 33 -5.68 -5.01 -20.22
C LYS A 33 -7.00 -5.62 -19.75
N GLU A 34 -7.40 -6.75 -20.33
CA GLU A 34 -8.62 -7.47 -19.91
C GLU A 34 -8.56 -7.89 -18.44
N PHE A 35 -7.40 -8.38 -17.97
CA PHE A 35 -7.22 -8.72 -16.57
C PHE A 35 -7.35 -7.49 -15.66
N VAL A 36 -6.71 -6.39 -16.01
CA VAL A 36 -6.79 -5.13 -15.23
C VAL A 36 -8.23 -4.62 -15.19
N ASP A 37 -8.94 -4.66 -16.32
CA ASP A 37 -10.34 -4.24 -16.42
C ASP A 37 -11.27 -5.14 -15.59
N TYR A 38 -11.09 -6.46 -15.67
CA TYR A 38 -11.85 -7.42 -14.86
C TYR A 38 -11.57 -7.24 -13.37
N TYR A 39 -10.29 -7.14 -13.00
CA TYR A 39 -9.89 -6.92 -11.62
C TYR A 39 -10.42 -5.59 -11.08
N GLY A 40 -10.35 -4.52 -11.86
CA GLY A 40 -10.88 -3.21 -11.49
C GLY A 40 -12.41 -3.21 -11.26
N LYS A 41 -13.16 -4.00 -12.04
CA LYS A 41 -14.62 -4.17 -11.85
C LYS A 41 -14.94 -4.90 -10.55
N ASN A 42 -14.13 -5.87 -10.14
CA ASN A 42 -14.37 -6.77 -9.00
C ASN A 42 -13.48 -6.46 -7.77
N ILE A 43 -12.75 -5.36 -7.79
CA ILE A 43 -11.66 -5.05 -6.85
C ILE A 43 -12.09 -4.97 -5.38
N ASN A 44 -13.37 -4.71 -5.12
CA ASN A 44 -13.91 -4.56 -3.77
C ASN A 44 -14.86 -5.70 -3.35
N ASN A 45 -15.05 -6.74 -4.17
CA ASN A 45 -16.04 -7.81 -3.88
C ASN A 45 -15.75 -8.53 -2.55
N GLU A 46 -14.47 -8.63 -2.17
CA GLU A 46 -14.02 -9.27 -0.93
C GLU A 46 -13.17 -8.35 -0.06
N SER A 47 -13.10 -7.04 -0.42
CA SER A 47 -12.28 -6.08 0.32
C SER A 47 -13.12 -5.40 1.39
N THR A 48 -12.71 -5.54 2.64
CA THR A 48 -13.29 -4.85 3.80
C THR A 48 -12.25 -4.01 4.50
N LEU A 49 -12.68 -2.93 5.14
CA LEU A 49 -11.79 -2.14 5.99
C LEU A 49 -11.40 -2.96 7.22
N ILE A 50 -10.13 -2.87 7.61
CA ILE A 50 -9.67 -3.39 8.89
C ILE A 50 -10.36 -2.60 10.01
N THR A 51 -10.65 -3.27 11.10
CA THR A 51 -11.31 -2.65 12.27
C THR A 51 -10.58 -1.40 12.74
N GLY A 52 -11.32 -0.31 12.94
CA GLY A 52 -10.79 0.97 13.41
C GLY A 52 -10.19 1.88 12.33
N VAL A 53 -9.97 1.41 11.09
CA VAL A 53 -9.37 2.24 10.02
C VAL A 53 -10.15 3.53 9.79
N LYS A 54 -11.47 3.46 9.67
CA LYS A 54 -12.28 4.64 9.36
C LYS A 54 -12.20 5.69 10.47
N ASP A 55 -12.28 5.27 11.71
CA ASP A 55 -12.20 6.17 12.87
C ASP A 55 -10.80 6.80 12.96
N PHE A 56 -9.75 6.03 12.70
CA PHE A 56 -8.38 6.53 12.62
C PHE A 56 -8.21 7.58 11.51
N LEU A 57 -8.74 7.35 10.30
CA LEU A 57 -8.66 8.32 9.21
C LEU A 57 -9.39 9.63 9.55
N ILE A 58 -10.55 9.54 10.20
CA ILE A 58 -11.30 10.72 10.70
C ILE A 58 -10.46 11.47 11.74
N TRP A 59 -9.88 10.75 12.70
CA TRP A 59 -9.03 11.35 13.73
C TRP A 59 -7.81 12.07 13.13
N CYS A 60 -7.14 11.46 12.14
CA CYS A 60 -6.03 12.09 11.43
C CYS A 60 -6.47 13.41 10.78
N LYS A 61 -7.62 13.42 10.11
CA LYS A 61 -8.17 14.61 9.47
C LYS A 61 -8.49 15.72 10.49
N GLU A 62 -9.09 15.37 11.63
CA GLU A 62 -9.36 16.30 12.72
C GLU A 62 -8.08 16.90 13.33
N LYS A 63 -6.98 16.17 13.30
CA LYS A 63 -5.66 16.60 13.77
C LYS A 63 -4.83 17.31 12.70
N ASN A 64 -5.36 17.50 11.50
CA ASN A 64 -4.65 18.05 10.35
C ASN A 64 -3.35 17.26 10.03
N ILE A 65 -3.41 15.93 10.14
CA ILE A 65 -2.32 15.04 9.75
C ILE A 65 -2.49 14.71 8.28
N SER A 66 -1.53 15.08 7.45
CA SER A 66 -1.50 14.73 6.02
C SER A 66 -1.38 13.21 5.85
N MET A 67 -2.19 12.66 4.97
CA MET A 67 -2.24 11.23 4.71
C MET A 67 -2.03 10.94 3.24
N ALA A 68 -1.21 9.94 2.95
CA ALA A 68 -0.99 9.43 1.60
C ALA A 68 -1.01 7.90 1.55
N VAL A 69 -1.26 7.37 0.37
CA VAL A 69 -1.12 5.94 0.07
C VAL A 69 0.15 5.71 -0.74
N CYS A 70 1.03 4.82 -0.25
CA CYS A 70 2.19 4.31 -0.97
C CYS A 70 2.04 2.80 -1.15
N THR A 71 1.77 2.33 -2.37
CA THR A 71 1.47 0.92 -2.62
C THR A 71 2.20 0.37 -3.85
N ASN A 72 2.51 -0.94 -3.82
CA ASN A 72 3.00 -1.65 -5.00
C ASN A 72 1.87 -2.13 -5.94
N LYS A 73 0.62 -1.76 -5.65
CA LYS A 73 -0.50 -1.85 -6.60
C LYS A 73 -0.41 -0.68 -7.58
N GLN A 74 -0.86 -0.86 -8.83
CA GLN A 74 -0.94 0.24 -9.80
C GLN A 74 -1.80 1.39 -9.26
N GLU A 75 -1.41 2.63 -9.56
CA GLU A 75 -2.08 3.84 -9.09
C GLU A 75 -3.56 3.86 -9.48
N TYR A 76 -3.87 3.56 -10.74
CA TYR A 76 -5.26 3.49 -11.22
C TYR A 76 -6.12 2.53 -10.39
N LEU A 77 -5.63 1.30 -10.15
CA LEU A 77 -6.36 0.29 -9.37
C LEU A 77 -6.49 0.67 -7.91
N SER A 78 -5.50 1.36 -7.36
CA SER A 78 -5.53 1.87 -5.99
C SER A 78 -6.60 2.95 -5.84
N ASN A 79 -6.64 3.91 -6.77
CA ASN A 79 -7.66 4.96 -6.81
C ASN A 79 -9.08 4.38 -6.95
N VAL A 80 -9.27 3.38 -7.82
CA VAL A 80 -10.57 2.69 -7.98
C VAL A 80 -10.98 2.01 -6.67
N LEU A 81 -10.08 1.29 -6.01
CA LEU A 81 -10.36 0.61 -4.74
C LEU A 81 -10.76 1.61 -3.66
N LEU A 82 -9.93 2.63 -3.42
CA LEU A 82 -10.15 3.63 -2.38
C LEU A 82 -11.50 4.36 -2.54
N LYS A 83 -11.89 4.68 -3.78
CA LYS A 83 -13.20 5.26 -4.10
C LYS A 83 -14.34 4.30 -3.81
N LYS A 84 -14.21 3.03 -4.23
CA LYS A 84 -15.25 2.01 -4.01
C LYS A 84 -15.49 1.69 -2.53
N ILE A 85 -14.44 1.70 -1.70
CA ILE A 85 -14.57 1.48 -0.25
C ILE A 85 -14.81 2.77 0.54
N GLY A 86 -14.90 3.93 -0.15
CA GLY A 86 -15.34 5.21 0.43
C GLY A 86 -14.35 5.89 1.35
N ILE A 87 -13.04 5.72 1.11
CA ILE A 87 -11.98 6.37 1.89
C ILE A 87 -10.99 7.21 1.04
N TYR A 88 -11.26 7.38 -0.25
CA TYR A 88 -10.36 8.11 -1.16
C TYR A 88 -10.10 9.56 -0.69
N ASP A 89 -11.13 10.25 -0.24
CA ASP A 89 -11.07 11.68 0.13
C ASP A 89 -10.33 11.96 1.45
N PHE A 90 -9.84 10.93 2.11
CA PHE A 90 -8.95 11.08 3.26
C PHE A 90 -7.49 11.30 2.85
N PHE A 91 -7.11 10.90 1.64
CA PHE A 91 -5.72 10.91 1.18
C PHE A 91 -5.46 12.09 0.24
N GLU A 92 -4.39 12.82 0.51
CA GLU A 92 -3.95 13.95 -0.30
C GLU A 92 -3.14 13.49 -1.52
N TYR A 93 -2.53 12.30 -1.43
CA TYR A 93 -1.78 11.70 -2.54
C TYR A 93 -1.88 10.17 -2.54
N VAL A 94 -1.85 9.59 -3.74
CA VAL A 94 -1.82 8.13 -3.93
C VAL A 94 -0.71 7.80 -4.90
N ALA A 95 0.33 7.13 -4.41
CA ALA A 95 1.43 6.60 -5.21
C ALA A 95 1.29 5.09 -5.38
N GLY A 96 1.12 4.66 -6.61
CA GLY A 96 1.15 3.25 -7.02
C GLY A 96 2.54 2.79 -7.45
N SER A 97 2.64 1.55 -7.91
CA SER A 97 3.90 0.97 -8.40
C SER A 97 4.41 1.59 -9.70
N ASP A 98 3.56 2.33 -10.37
CA ASP A 98 3.75 2.97 -11.68
C ASP A 98 3.74 4.50 -11.62
N THR A 99 3.65 5.08 -10.43
CA THR A 99 3.69 6.55 -10.22
C THR A 99 5.10 7.10 -10.40
N PHE A 100 6.10 6.34 -9.99
CA PHE A 100 7.54 6.66 -10.16
C PHE A 100 8.26 5.52 -10.87
N ASP A 101 9.51 5.73 -11.29
CA ASP A 101 10.36 4.69 -11.90
C ASP A 101 10.80 3.60 -10.90
N TYR A 102 10.42 3.73 -9.65
CA TYR A 102 10.74 2.82 -8.55
C TYR A 102 9.55 2.67 -7.61
N CYS A 103 9.49 1.54 -6.92
CA CYS A 103 8.47 1.23 -5.92
C CYS A 103 9.10 0.57 -4.69
N LYS A 104 8.33 0.40 -3.61
CA LYS A 104 8.84 -0.27 -2.40
C LYS A 104 9.41 -1.66 -2.73
N PRO A 105 10.56 -2.05 -2.21
CA PRO A 105 11.24 -1.52 -1.00
C PRO A 105 12.20 -0.34 -1.23
N ASP A 106 12.24 0.28 -2.41
CA ASP A 106 13.06 1.47 -2.63
C ASP A 106 12.53 2.64 -1.75
N PRO A 107 13.36 3.23 -0.87
CA PRO A 107 12.93 4.29 0.04
C PRO A 107 12.44 5.54 -0.69
N ARG A 108 12.91 5.79 -1.93
CA ARG A 108 12.49 6.93 -2.73
C ARG A 108 10.99 6.96 -3.00
N HIS A 109 10.33 5.80 -3.02
CA HIS A 109 8.87 5.76 -3.14
C HIS A 109 8.16 6.46 -1.98
N LEU A 110 8.72 6.39 -0.76
CA LEU A 110 8.19 7.08 0.42
C LEU A 110 8.65 8.54 0.45
N THR A 111 9.95 8.77 0.28
CA THR A 111 10.52 10.12 0.42
C THR A 111 9.99 11.10 -0.61
N ASN A 112 9.72 10.65 -1.86
CA ASN A 112 9.12 11.51 -2.88
C ASN A 112 7.66 11.88 -2.54
N VAL A 113 6.89 10.95 -1.98
CA VAL A 113 5.52 11.28 -1.54
C VAL A 113 5.54 12.29 -0.39
N ILE A 114 6.48 12.15 0.54
CA ILE A 114 6.65 13.10 1.65
C ILE A 114 7.03 14.48 1.11
N GLU A 115 7.95 14.55 0.13
CA GLU A 115 8.35 15.78 -0.52
C GLU A 115 7.19 16.45 -1.27
N ILE A 116 6.39 15.68 -2.02
CA ILE A 116 5.20 16.17 -2.73
C ILE A 116 4.19 16.82 -1.76
N LEU A 117 4.07 16.27 -0.56
CA LEU A 117 3.18 16.79 0.49
C LEU A 117 3.81 17.87 1.38
N ASP A 118 5.01 18.34 1.05
CA ASP A 118 5.79 19.28 1.89
C ASP A 118 5.94 18.76 3.35
N GLY A 119 6.11 17.44 3.49
CA GLY A 119 6.16 16.74 4.76
C GLY A 119 7.57 16.71 5.36
N ASP A 120 7.62 16.49 6.68
CA ASP A 120 8.86 16.30 7.43
C ASP A 120 9.10 14.79 7.66
N LEU A 121 10.23 14.26 7.17
CA LEU A 121 10.64 12.86 7.39
C LEU A 121 10.63 12.46 8.87
N LYS A 122 11.04 13.38 9.76
CA LYS A 122 11.11 13.14 11.21
C LYS A 122 9.73 13.04 11.87
N LYS A 123 8.70 13.54 11.19
CA LYS A 123 7.29 13.52 11.64
C LYS A 123 6.43 12.60 10.78
N THR A 124 7.06 11.76 9.99
CA THR A 124 6.37 10.81 9.11
C THR A 124 6.43 9.40 9.69
N ILE A 125 5.36 8.66 9.53
CA ILE A 125 5.24 7.26 9.96
C ILE A 125 4.72 6.44 8.79
N MET A 126 5.33 5.30 8.54
CA MET A 126 4.80 4.29 7.63
C MET A 126 3.90 3.31 8.38
N ILE A 127 2.70 3.09 7.89
CA ILE A 127 1.83 1.99 8.33
C ILE A 127 1.77 0.99 7.18
N GLY A 128 2.17 -0.25 7.43
CA GLY A 128 2.25 -1.27 6.40
C GLY A 128 1.92 -2.66 6.93
N ASP A 129 1.96 -3.63 6.04
CA ASP A 129 1.59 -5.01 6.34
C ASP A 129 2.59 -6.05 5.80
N SER A 130 3.69 -5.58 5.23
CA SER A 130 4.66 -6.45 4.56
C SER A 130 6.11 -6.09 4.84
N GLU A 131 7.01 -7.06 4.61
CA GLU A 131 8.46 -6.82 4.64
C GLU A 131 8.90 -5.71 3.67
N THR A 132 8.18 -5.56 2.56
CA THR A 132 8.45 -4.51 1.56
C THR A 132 8.23 -3.12 2.13
N ASP A 133 7.18 -2.94 2.94
CA ASP A 133 6.87 -1.69 3.63
C ASP A 133 7.91 -1.38 4.70
N ALA A 134 8.22 -2.38 5.52
CA ALA A 134 9.20 -2.27 6.58
C ALA A 134 10.60 -1.91 6.06
N ASN A 135 11.03 -2.55 4.97
CA ASN A 135 12.33 -2.29 4.35
C ASN A 135 12.42 -0.90 3.74
N ALA A 136 11.35 -0.44 3.06
CA ALA A 136 11.29 0.93 2.53
C ALA A 136 11.35 1.97 3.65
N ALA A 137 10.58 1.80 4.72
CA ALA A 137 10.55 2.70 5.85
C ALA A 137 11.89 2.73 6.59
N LYS A 138 12.48 1.55 6.84
CA LYS A 138 13.81 1.43 7.47
C LYS A 138 14.89 2.14 6.65
N ALA A 139 14.89 1.95 5.34
CA ALA A 139 15.86 2.59 4.45
C ALA A 139 15.66 4.10 4.32
N ALA A 140 14.43 4.60 4.52
CA ALA A 140 14.09 6.02 4.58
C ALA A 140 14.27 6.63 6.00
N GLU A 141 14.69 5.84 6.98
CA GLU A 141 14.80 6.23 8.39
C GLU A 141 13.47 6.72 9.01
N ILE A 142 12.34 6.18 8.53
CA ILE A 142 10.99 6.49 8.98
C ILE A 142 10.50 5.38 9.91
N PRO A 143 9.89 5.70 11.07
CA PRO A 143 9.25 4.71 11.91
C PRO A 143 8.18 3.91 11.15
N VAL A 144 8.09 2.61 11.43
CA VAL A 144 7.08 1.74 10.84
C VAL A 144 6.19 1.09 11.89
N ILE A 145 4.89 1.18 11.67
CA ILE A 145 3.87 0.39 12.37
C ILE A 145 3.46 -0.74 11.42
N LEU A 146 3.62 -1.98 11.85
CA LEU A 146 3.32 -3.15 11.04
C LEU A 146 2.05 -3.84 11.54
N LEU A 147 1.20 -4.31 10.62
CA LEU A 147 0.01 -5.10 10.91
C LEU A 147 0.36 -6.58 11.05
N GLU A 148 -0.11 -7.24 12.13
CA GLU A 148 0.23 -8.64 12.46
C GLU A 148 -0.19 -9.66 11.39
N ASN A 149 -1.30 -9.43 10.71
CA ASN A 149 -1.87 -10.35 9.72
C ASN A 149 -1.66 -9.86 8.29
N GLY A 150 -0.50 -9.29 8.01
CA GLY A 150 -0.16 -8.75 6.70
C GLY A 150 0.13 -9.80 5.63
N TYR A 151 0.24 -9.34 4.39
CA TYR A 151 0.60 -10.16 3.24
C TYR A 151 2.12 -10.37 3.16
N THR A 152 2.64 -11.24 4.02
CA THR A 152 4.06 -11.57 4.08
C THR A 152 4.26 -13.08 4.22
N GLU A 153 5.37 -13.61 3.71
CA GLU A 153 5.75 -15.02 3.86
C GLU A 153 6.44 -15.25 5.22
N LYS A 154 7.02 -14.21 5.80
CA LYS A 154 7.67 -14.26 7.12
C LYS A 154 6.67 -13.98 8.23
N ASN A 155 6.97 -14.52 9.41
CA ASN A 155 6.26 -14.09 10.61
C ASN A 155 6.49 -12.60 10.84
N THR A 156 5.42 -11.84 11.01
CA THR A 156 5.49 -10.37 11.19
C THR A 156 6.34 -9.94 12.37
N THR A 157 6.48 -10.79 13.40
CA THR A 157 7.38 -10.56 14.53
C THR A 157 8.87 -10.59 14.15
N GLU A 158 9.22 -11.20 13.02
CA GLU A 158 10.60 -11.27 12.50
C GLU A 158 10.93 -10.12 11.54
N ILE A 159 9.91 -9.38 11.10
CA ILE A 159 10.07 -8.22 10.23
C ILE A 159 10.39 -6.99 11.06
N TYR A 160 11.28 -6.12 10.57
CA TYR A 160 11.57 -4.86 11.23
C TYR A 160 10.30 -4.04 11.47
N HIS A 161 10.07 -3.57 12.66
CA HIS A 161 8.99 -2.67 13.03
C HIS A 161 9.34 -1.88 14.30
N ASN A 162 8.74 -0.70 14.45
CA ASN A 162 8.77 0.07 15.68
C ASN A 162 7.57 -0.31 16.59
N HIS A 163 6.43 -0.59 15.94
CA HIS A 163 5.21 -1.06 16.60
C HIS A 163 4.56 -2.15 15.76
N LEU A 164 3.97 -3.13 16.45
CA LEU A 164 3.17 -4.19 15.85
C LEU A 164 1.72 -4.03 16.34
N ILE A 165 0.75 -4.02 15.43
CA ILE A 165 -0.65 -3.85 15.75
C ILE A 165 -1.51 -4.91 15.06
N LYS A 166 -2.63 -5.25 15.67
CA LYS A 166 -3.62 -6.20 15.16
C LYS A 166 -4.65 -5.55 14.25
N ASP A 167 -5.05 -4.36 14.64
CA ASP A 167 -6.05 -3.51 14.00
C ASP A 167 -5.75 -2.04 14.33
N PHE A 168 -6.63 -1.14 13.95
CA PHE A 168 -6.44 0.30 14.15
C PHE A 168 -7.05 0.84 15.45
N ILE A 169 -7.56 -0.02 16.34
CA ILE A 169 -8.11 0.43 17.62
C ILE A 169 -6.99 0.95 18.52
N GLY A 170 -7.06 2.22 18.89
CA GLY A 170 -6.10 2.87 19.80
C GLY A 170 -4.76 3.25 19.17
N ILE A 171 -4.62 3.16 17.83
CA ILE A 171 -3.39 3.51 17.11
C ILE A 171 -3.02 4.99 17.29
N GLU A 172 -3.99 5.85 17.53
CA GLU A 172 -3.81 7.29 17.81
C GLU A 172 -2.87 7.54 19.00
N LYS A 173 -2.84 6.63 20.00
CA LYS A 173 -1.90 6.71 21.14
C LYS A 173 -0.46 6.45 20.73
N ILE A 174 -0.25 5.66 19.68
CA ILE A 174 1.06 5.39 19.11
C ILE A 174 1.49 6.59 18.28
N ILE A 175 0.62 7.03 17.35
CA ILE A 175 0.89 8.16 16.43
C ILE A 175 1.21 9.44 17.21
N SER A 176 0.46 9.72 18.29
CA SER A 176 0.66 10.93 19.11
C SER A 176 2.06 11.04 19.74
N LYS A 177 2.85 9.98 19.74
CA LYS A 177 4.25 10.03 20.24
C LYS A 177 5.22 10.57 19.19
N TYR A 178 4.80 10.67 17.95
CA TYR A 178 5.61 11.08 16.80
C TYR A 178 5.18 12.47 16.23
N LEU A 179 4.10 13.03 16.73
CA LEU A 179 3.61 14.37 16.39
C LEU A 179 4.32 15.43 17.24
#